data_0c791159bb7dfab6c9b3fd552bfaf1c0
#
_entry.id   0c791159bb7dfab6c9b3fd552bfaf1c0
#
_cell.length_a   1.000
_cell.length_b   1.000
_cell.length_c   1.000
_cell.angle_alpha   90.00
_cell.angle_beta   90.00
_cell.angle_gamma   90.00
#
_symmetry.space_group_name_H-M   'P 1'
#
loop_
_entity.id
_entity.type
_entity.pdbx_description
1 polymer ?
#
loop_
_entity_poly.entity_id
_entity_poly.type
_entity_poly.pdbx_seq_one_letter_code
_entity_poly.pdbx_strand_id
1 'polypeptide(L)'
;MRNSRTRSIRVALAVFLAKMRLGLSNVVLASMFHLKDKRCVSRIIHSAVSALMKDFVPHHLGFRHIDRDTVLLEHQTAIATQLMAERDDQVIIVMDGTYLFVQKSRDNIFQRRSYSMHKHRNLIKPMIITATVSEWSIAMYCNDPTSYDIGRVHPQCFGTVPC
;
A
#
# COMPACT_ATOMS: atom_id res chain seq x y z
N MET A 1 13.24 8.17 -11.44
CA MET A 1 14.54 7.70 -10.90
C MET A 1 15.60 7.72 -12.01
N ARG A 2 16.84 8.14 -11.76
CA ARG A 2 17.91 8.25 -12.77
C ARG A 2 19.10 7.36 -12.41
N ASN A 3 19.80 6.83 -13.43
CA ASN A 3 21.11 6.22 -13.25
C ASN A 3 22.13 7.26 -12.78
N SER A 4 23.00 6.89 -11.87
CA SER A 4 24.16 7.69 -11.47
C SER A 4 25.44 6.88 -11.69
N ARG A 5 26.60 7.56 -11.73
CA ARG A 5 27.91 6.88 -11.86
C ARG A 5 28.17 5.84 -10.77
N THR A 6 27.57 6.01 -9.60
CA THR A 6 27.77 5.14 -8.42
C THR A 6 26.67 4.13 -8.20
N ARG A 7 25.58 4.19 -8.99
CA ARG A 7 24.39 3.37 -8.74
C ARG A 7 23.50 3.25 -9.97
N SER A 8 23.20 2.03 -10.39
CA SER A 8 22.18 1.76 -11.40
C SER A 8 20.77 1.78 -10.79
N ILE A 9 19.76 1.97 -11.63
CA ILE A 9 18.35 1.87 -11.22
C ILE A 9 18.04 0.46 -10.70
N ARG A 10 18.64 -0.58 -11.31
CA ARG A 10 18.47 -1.99 -10.87
C ARG A 10 18.93 -2.19 -9.43
N VAL A 11 20.10 -1.68 -9.07
CA VAL A 11 20.62 -1.75 -7.68
C VAL A 11 19.70 -0.99 -6.74
N ALA A 12 19.21 0.19 -7.14
CA ALA A 12 18.29 0.95 -6.29
C ALA A 12 16.98 0.20 -6.03
N LEU A 13 16.42 -0.42 -7.05
CA LEU A 13 15.20 -1.24 -6.92
C LEU A 13 15.47 -2.48 -6.07
N ALA A 14 16.60 -3.18 -6.28
CA ALA A 14 16.97 -4.35 -5.49
C ALA A 14 17.13 -4.01 -4.00
N VAL A 15 17.77 -2.89 -3.66
CA VAL A 15 17.89 -2.41 -2.27
C VAL A 15 16.51 -2.12 -1.66
N PHE A 16 15.61 -1.48 -2.42
CA PHE A 16 14.25 -1.20 -1.97
C PHE A 16 13.47 -2.49 -1.72
N LEU A 17 13.46 -3.43 -2.67
CA LEU A 17 12.75 -4.71 -2.54
C LEU A 17 13.30 -5.56 -1.40
N ALA A 18 14.65 -5.63 -1.25
CA ALA A 18 15.29 -6.32 -0.14
C ALA A 18 14.88 -5.69 1.21
N LYS A 19 14.79 -4.36 1.29
CA LYS A 19 14.29 -3.65 2.49
C LYS A 19 12.85 -4.04 2.81
N MET A 20 11.97 -4.02 1.82
CA MET A 20 10.55 -4.34 2.01
C MET A 20 10.33 -5.81 2.37
N ARG A 21 11.02 -6.72 1.69
CA ARG A 21 10.83 -8.17 1.88
C ARG A 21 11.48 -8.70 3.15
N LEU A 22 12.70 -8.26 3.46
CA LEU A 22 13.53 -8.85 4.52
C LEU A 22 13.61 -7.98 5.78
N GLY A 23 13.15 -6.73 5.73
CA GLY A 23 13.20 -5.81 6.88
C GLY A 23 14.61 -5.45 7.37
N LEU A 24 15.66 -5.70 6.57
CA LEU A 24 17.06 -5.56 6.96
C LEU A 24 17.39 -4.13 7.38
N SER A 25 18.36 -3.99 8.29
CA SER A 25 18.85 -2.67 8.68
C SER A 25 19.59 -1.99 7.52
N ASN A 26 19.59 -0.65 7.50
CA ASN A 26 20.28 0.09 6.44
C ASN A 26 21.80 -0.13 6.45
N VAL A 27 22.36 -0.55 7.58
CA VAL A 27 23.80 -0.90 7.69
C VAL A 27 24.08 -2.20 6.95
N VAL A 28 23.25 -3.23 7.17
CA VAL A 28 23.36 -4.52 6.49
C VAL A 28 23.16 -4.37 4.98
N LEU A 29 22.14 -3.60 4.57
CA LEU A 29 21.92 -3.33 3.15
C LEU A 29 23.09 -2.58 2.50
N ALA A 30 23.71 -1.63 3.21
CA ALA A 30 24.88 -0.93 2.70
C ALA A 30 26.03 -1.92 2.46
N SER A 31 26.28 -2.84 3.37
CA SER A 31 27.29 -3.88 3.22
C SER A 31 26.98 -4.83 2.07
N MET A 32 25.75 -5.38 2.01
CA MET A 32 25.33 -6.34 0.98
C MET A 32 25.42 -5.80 -0.45
N PHE A 33 25.08 -4.52 -0.63
CA PHE A 33 25.06 -3.88 -1.95
C PHE A 33 26.31 -3.03 -2.22
N HIS A 34 27.35 -3.16 -1.38
CA HIS A 34 28.61 -2.40 -1.50
C HIS A 34 28.40 -0.88 -1.62
N LEU A 35 27.47 -0.35 -0.83
CA LEU A 35 27.13 1.07 -0.78
C LEU A 35 27.99 1.78 0.27
N LYS A 36 28.29 3.05 0.02
CA LYS A 36 29.18 3.84 0.87
C LYS A 36 28.80 3.86 2.35
N ASP A 37 27.51 4.04 2.64
CA ASP A 37 27.01 4.16 4.01
C ASP A 37 25.46 3.96 4.11
N LYS A 38 24.98 3.88 5.36
CA LYS A 38 23.54 3.77 5.65
C LYS A 38 22.70 4.96 5.14
N ARG A 39 23.29 6.15 5.00
CA ARG A 39 22.61 7.35 4.47
C ARG A 39 22.37 7.21 2.97
N CYS A 40 23.30 6.57 2.27
CA CYS A 40 23.13 6.21 0.87
C CYS A 40 21.92 5.29 0.68
N VAL A 41 21.79 4.25 1.49
CA VAL A 41 20.61 3.35 1.49
C VAL A 41 19.31 4.12 1.73
N SER A 42 19.28 5.00 2.74
CA SER A 42 18.10 5.81 3.03
C SER A 42 17.67 6.68 1.85
N ARG A 43 18.64 7.35 1.19
CA ARG A 43 18.36 8.16 -0.01
C ARG A 43 17.86 7.32 -1.19
N ILE A 44 18.39 6.10 -1.33
CA ILE A 44 17.97 5.15 -2.36
C ILE A 44 16.51 4.76 -2.14
N ILE A 45 16.16 4.34 -0.94
CA ILE A 45 14.80 3.94 -0.57
C ILE A 45 13.82 5.09 -0.81
N HIS A 46 14.16 6.29 -0.32
CA HIS A 46 13.31 7.48 -0.52
C HIS A 46 13.12 7.79 -2.02
N SER A 47 14.20 7.73 -2.82
CA SER A 47 14.12 7.95 -4.26
C SER A 47 13.27 6.89 -4.98
N ALA A 48 13.35 5.62 -4.53
CA ALA A 48 12.53 4.53 -5.10
C ALA A 48 11.06 4.72 -4.76
N VAL A 49 10.73 5.00 -3.48
CA VAL A 49 9.35 5.29 -3.04
C VAL A 49 8.77 6.48 -3.81
N SER A 50 9.53 7.59 -3.92
CA SER A 50 9.05 8.78 -4.64
C SER A 50 8.79 8.50 -6.12
N ALA A 51 9.63 7.67 -6.76
CA ALA A 51 9.41 7.29 -8.16
C ALA A 51 8.19 6.38 -8.31
N LEU A 52 8.02 5.39 -7.43
CA LEU A 52 6.86 4.51 -7.45
C LEU A 52 5.56 5.27 -7.20
N MET A 53 5.54 6.18 -6.23
CA MET A 53 4.36 7.02 -5.96
C MET A 53 4.00 7.93 -7.13
N LYS A 54 4.99 8.39 -7.89
CA LYS A 54 4.75 9.28 -9.03
C LYS A 54 4.37 8.52 -10.31
N ASP A 55 5.07 7.43 -10.61
CA ASP A 55 5.02 6.81 -11.93
C ASP A 55 4.27 5.46 -11.93
N PHE A 56 4.28 4.71 -10.81
CA PHE A 56 3.67 3.39 -10.73
C PHE A 56 2.26 3.44 -10.10
N VAL A 57 2.14 4.10 -8.94
CA VAL A 57 0.89 4.10 -8.18
C VAL A 57 -0.29 4.64 -8.99
N PRO A 58 -0.20 5.76 -9.73
CA PRO A 58 -1.34 6.28 -10.49
C PRO A 58 -1.86 5.36 -11.59
N HIS A 59 -1.00 4.46 -12.10
CA HIS A 59 -1.34 3.56 -13.21
C HIS A 59 -1.74 2.15 -12.75
N HIS A 60 -1.47 1.78 -11.50
CA HIS A 60 -1.65 0.41 -11.03
C HIS A 60 -2.40 0.29 -9.71
N LEU A 61 -2.64 1.40 -9.01
CA LEU A 61 -3.29 1.39 -7.70
C LEU A 61 -4.28 2.54 -7.56
N GLY A 62 -5.34 2.29 -6.79
CA GLY A 62 -6.36 3.27 -6.49
C GLY A 62 -7.49 3.30 -7.52
N PHE A 63 -8.57 4.00 -7.22
CA PHE A 63 -9.79 4.01 -8.05
C PHE A 63 -9.67 4.75 -9.38
N ARG A 64 -8.53 5.40 -9.65
CA ARG A 64 -8.34 6.15 -10.91
C ARG A 64 -7.74 5.32 -12.01
N HIS A 65 -7.15 4.15 -11.70
CA HIS A 65 -6.49 3.32 -12.71
C HIS A 65 -7.44 2.33 -13.38
N ILE A 66 -8.60 2.11 -12.80
CA ILE A 66 -9.61 1.18 -13.30
C ILE A 66 -10.99 1.81 -13.12
N ASP A 67 -11.82 1.73 -14.13
CA ASP A 67 -13.19 2.18 -14.07
C ASP A 67 -14.15 1.05 -13.62
N ARG A 68 -15.39 1.43 -13.32
CA ARG A 68 -16.43 0.53 -12.84
C ARG A 68 -16.76 -0.55 -13.87
N ASP A 69 -16.84 -0.18 -15.13
CA ASP A 69 -17.28 -1.10 -16.19
C ASP A 69 -16.20 -2.15 -16.46
N THR A 70 -14.94 -1.77 -16.42
CA THR A 70 -13.82 -2.72 -16.49
C THR A 70 -13.83 -3.70 -15.31
N VAL A 71 -14.09 -3.23 -14.07
CA VAL A 71 -14.21 -4.14 -12.92
C VAL A 71 -15.34 -5.12 -13.11
N LEU A 72 -16.50 -4.65 -13.58
CA LEU A 72 -17.68 -5.48 -13.78
C LEU A 72 -17.46 -6.55 -14.86
N LEU A 73 -16.86 -6.18 -15.98
CA LEU A 73 -16.71 -7.05 -17.14
C LEU A 73 -15.51 -7.98 -17.08
N GLU A 74 -14.39 -7.52 -16.52
CA GLU A 74 -13.11 -8.23 -16.60
C GLU A 74 -12.64 -8.79 -15.25
N HIS A 75 -13.10 -8.19 -14.14
CA HIS A 75 -12.56 -8.49 -12.81
C HIS A 75 -13.61 -8.99 -11.81
N GLN A 76 -14.81 -9.32 -12.29
CA GLN A 76 -15.87 -9.92 -11.47
C GLN A 76 -16.16 -11.35 -11.91
N THR A 77 -16.18 -12.27 -10.95
CA THR A 77 -16.50 -13.66 -11.24
C THR A 77 -18.01 -13.87 -11.34
N ALA A 78 -18.46 -14.72 -12.24
CA ALA A 78 -19.89 -15.09 -12.37
C ALA A 78 -20.46 -15.65 -11.06
N ILE A 79 -19.65 -16.39 -10.29
CA ILE A 79 -20.07 -16.92 -8.97
C ILE A 79 -20.32 -15.77 -7.99
N ALA A 80 -19.45 -14.76 -7.93
CA ALA A 80 -19.64 -13.62 -7.05
C ALA A 80 -20.93 -12.86 -7.41
N THR A 81 -21.18 -12.66 -8.70
CA THR A 81 -22.41 -12.02 -9.18
C THR A 81 -23.64 -12.82 -8.75
N GLN A 82 -23.67 -14.12 -8.97
CA GLN A 82 -24.81 -14.96 -8.61
C GLN A 82 -25.08 -15.03 -7.11
N LEU A 83 -24.04 -14.99 -6.27
CA LEU A 83 -24.20 -15.15 -4.81
C LEU A 83 -24.44 -13.83 -4.09
N MET A 84 -23.93 -12.69 -4.60
CA MET A 84 -23.87 -11.46 -3.86
C MET A 84 -24.53 -10.27 -4.57
N ALA A 85 -24.75 -10.33 -5.88
CA ALA A 85 -25.40 -9.25 -6.59
C ALA A 85 -26.92 -9.45 -6.62
N GLU A 86 -27.65 -8.38 -6.33
CA GLU A 86 -29.11 -8.32 -6.52
C GLU A 86 -29.48 -7.96 -7.96
N ARG A 87 -28.55 -7.33 -8.70
CA ARG A 87 -28.69 -6.90 -10.08
C ARG A 87 -27.38 -7.13 -10.82
N ASP A 88 -27.44 -7.43 -12.09
CA ASP A 88 -26.29 -7.73 -12.94
C ASP A 88 -25.30 -6.57 -13.10
N ASP A 89 -25.75 -5.34 -12.81
CA ASP A 89 -24.93 -4.14 -12.91
C ASP A 89 -24.18 -3.79 -11.62
N GLN A 90 -24.25 -4.62 -10.58
CA GLN A 90 -23.58 -4.34 -9.30
C GLN A 90 -22.12 -4.82 -9.32
N VAL A 91 -21.21 -3.92 -8.95
CA VAL A 91 -19.81 -4.25 -8.72
C VAL A 91 -19.63 -4.82 -7.30
N ILE A 92 -18.98 -5.98 -7.24
CA ILE A 92 -18.66 -6.66 -5.99
C ILE A 92 -17.17 -6.49 -5.73
N ILE A 93 -16.83 -5.93 -4.58
CA ILE A 93 -15.46 -5.76 -4.12
C ILE A 93 -15.25 -6.47 -2.79
N VAL A 94 -14.06 -7.00 -2.60
CA VAL A 94 -13.63 -7.61 -1.34
C VAL A 94 -12.75 -6.62 -0.61
N MET A 95 -13.10 -6.33 0.64
CA MET A 95 -12.32 -5.43 1.50
C MET A 95 -11.78 -6.21 2.69
N ASP A 96 -10.47 -6.15 2.90
CA ASP A 96 -9.81 -6.74 4.06
C ASP A 96 -8.90 -5.74 4.76
N GLY A 97 -8.96 -5.74 6.09
CA GLY A 97 -8.13 -4.91 6.95
C GLY A 97 -7.03 -5.74 7.62
N THR A 98 -5.78 -5.52 7.26
CA THR A 98 -4.65 -6.21 7.87
C THR A 98 -3.96 -5.37 8.94
N TYR A 99 -3.11 -6.00 9.75
CA TYR A 99 -2.33 -5.32 10.77
C TYR A 99 -0.86 -5.31 10.41
N LEU A 100 -0.30 -4.10 10.24
CA LEU A 100 1.14 -3.90 10.13
C LEU A 100 1.69 -3.41 11.47
N PHE A 101 2.51 -4.23 12.12
CA PHE A 101 3.17 -3.85 13.36
C PHE A 101 4.30 -2.86 13.06
N VAL A 102 4.33 -1.76 13.81
CA VAL A 102 5.35 -0.74 13.68
C VAL A 102 6.14 -0.61 14.97
N GLN A 103 7.40 -0.22 14.85
CA GLN A 103 8.22 0.08 16.01
C GLN A 103 7.72 1.34 16.73
N LYS A 104 8.01 1.42 18.02
CA LYS A 104 7.78 2.64 18.81
C LYS A 104 8.35 3.86 18.11
N SER A 105 7.53 4.87 17.89
CA SER A 105 7.96 6.15 17.36
C SER A 105 8.51 7.04 18.47
N ARG A 106 9.42 7.94 18.12
CA ARG A 106 9.85 9.03 18.99
C ARG A 106 8.82 10.18 19.01
N ASP A 107 7.95 10.24 18.01
CA ASP A 107 6.84 11.17 17.98
C ASP A 107 5.71 10.68 18.89
N ASN A 108 5.39 11.45 19.91
CA ASN A 108 4.40 11.08 20.91
C ASN A 108 2.97 11.00 20.35
N ILE A 109 2.65 11.82 19.34
CA ILE A 109 1.32 11.85 18.73
C ILE A 109 1.14 10.57 17.91
N PHE A 110 2.09 10.26 17.03
CA PHE A 110 2.08 9.04 16.25
C PHE A 110 2.09 7.79 17.14
N GLN A 111 2.89 7.80 18.22
CA GLN A 111 2.98 6.71 19.17
C GLN A 111 1.62 6.41 19.83
N ARG A 112 0.89 7.43 20.29
CA ARG A 112 -0.43 7.26 20.89
C ARG A 112 -1.46 6.79 19.87
N ARG A 113 -1.48 7.40 18.68
CA ARG A 113 -2.43 7.08 17.62
C ARG A 113 -2.24 5.68 17.03
N SER A 114 -1.02 5.18 16.96
CA SER A 114 -0.72 3.85 16.43
C SER A 114 -0.84 2.74 17.49
N TYR A 115 -1.00 3.06 18.78
CA TYR A 115 -1.08 2.05 19.82
C TYR A 115 -2.47 1.41 19.87
N SER A 116 -2.50 0.09 19.71
CA SER A 116 -3.72 -0.71 19.86
C SER A 116 -3.80 -1.29 21.26
N MET A 117 -4.81 -0.88 22.02
CA MET A 117 -5.08 -1.43 23.36
C MET A 117 -5.39 -2.93 23.31
N HIS A 118 -6.09 -3.37 22.26
CA HIS A 118 -6.44 -4.80 22.10
C HIS A 118 -5.23 -5.68 21.78
N LYS A 119 -4.28 -5.20 20.98
CA LYS A 119 -3.08 -5.97 20.59
C LYS A 119 -1.85 -5.64 21.42
N HIS A 120 -1.94 -4.66 22.33
CA HIS A 120 -0.84 -4.16 23.18
C HIS A 120 0.43 -3.78 22.39
N ARG A 121 0.27 -3.29 21.16
CA ARG A 121 1.37 -2.95 20.24
C ARG A 121 0.99 -1.76 19.36
N ASN A 122 2.03 -1.09 18.87
CA ASN A 122 1.85 -0.10 17.82
C ASN A 122 1.61 -0.79 16.47
N LEU A 123 0.57 -0.37 15.78
CA LEU A 123 0.20 -0.93 14.49
C LEU A 123 -0.48 0.11 13.59
N ILE A 124 -0.44 -0.17 12.30
CA ILE A 124 -1.20 0.54 11.28
C ILE A 124 -2.17 -0.49 10.68
N LYS A 125 -3.37 -0.04 10.33
CA LYS A 125 -4.40 -0.86 9.69
C LYS A 125 -4.61 -0.39 8.25
N PRO A 126 -3.80 -0.85 7.28
CA PRO A 126 -4.14 -0.64 5.89
C PRO A 126 -5.37 -1.48 5.53
N MET A 127 -6.24 -0.90 4.73
CA MET A 127 -7.35 -1.59 4.09
C MET A 127 -6.92 -1.95 2.67
N ILE A 128 -7.10 -3.21 2.31
CA ILE A 128 -6.86 -3.71 0.96
C ILE A 128 -8.23 -3.92 0.32
N ILE A 129 -8.42 -3.36 -0.85
CA ILE A 129 -9.62 -3.53 -1.66
C ILE A 129 -9.21 -4.30 -2.91
N THR A 130 -9.88 -5.41 -3.18
CA THR A 130 -9.62 -6.24 -4.35
C THR A 130 -10.92 -6.50 -5.10
N ALA A 131 -10.81 -6.73 -6.40
CA ALA A 131 -11.89 -7.32 -7.17
C ALA A 131 -12.04 -8.82 -6.83
N THR A 132 -13.09 -9.46 -7.28
CA THR A 132 -13.36 -10.88 -7.00
C THR A 132 -12.50 -11.85 -7.82
N VAL A 133 -11.87 -11.35 -8.89
CA VAL A 133 -10.81 -12.06 -9.62
C VAL A 133 -9.46 -11.68 -9.01
N SER A 134 -8.68 -12.65 -8.58
CA SER A 134 -7.54 -12.54 -7.67
C SER A 134 -6.30 -11.77 -8.18
N GLU A 135 -6.29 -11.28 -9.41
CA GLU A 135 -5.07 -10.70 -10.00
C GLU A 135 -4.93 -9.19 -9.79
N TRP A 136 -5.96 -8.49 -9.33
CA TRP A 136 -5.93 -7.02 -9.21
C TRP A 136 -6.27 -6.57 -7.80
N SER A 137 -5.24 -6.12 -7.10
CA SER A 137 -5.39 -5.52 -5.77
C SER A 137 -5.42 -4.01 -5.86
N ILE A 138 -6.51 -3.43 -5.41
CA ILE A 138 -6.65 -1.99 -5.22
C ILE A 138 -6.26 -1.71 -3.76
N ALA A 139 -5.01 -1.34 -3.50
CA ALA A 139 -4.58 -1.00 -2.15
C ALA A 139 -5.00 0.44 -1.83
N MET A 140 -5.80 0.61 -0.81
CA MET A 140 -6.06 1.90 -0.18
C MET A 140 -5.42 1.96 1.20
N TYR A 141 -4.61 3.00 1.44
CA TYR A 141 -4.08 3.29 2.76
C TYR A 141 -4.98 4.31 3.44
N CYS A 142 -5.77 3.89 4.41
CA CYS A 142 -6.36 4.80 5.38
C CYS A 142 -5.39 5.01 6.54
N ASN A 143 -4.67 6.12 6.52
CA ASN A 143 -3.74 6.50 7.59
C ASN A 143 -4.45 7.21 8.76
N ASP A 144 -5.70 6.92 9.05
CA ASP A 144 -6.32 7.42 10.26
C ASP A 144 -6.26 6.36 11.37
N PRO A 145 -5.28 6.46 12.27
CA PRO A 145 -5.18 5.54 13.41
C PRO A 145 -6.29 5.76 14.45
N THR A 146 -7.18 6.73 14.26
CA THR A 146 -8.27 7.02 15.18
C THR A 146 -9.61 6.39 14.80
N SER A 147 -9.76 5.90 13.56
CA SER A 147 -11.00 5.23 13.16
C SER A 147 -11.01 3.77 13.62
N TYR A 148 -11.39 3.54 14.86
CA TYR A 148 -11.79 2.22 15.35
C TYR A 148 -13.09 1.70 14.72
N ASP A 149 -13.73 2.50 13.89
CA ASP A 149 -15.00 2.22 13.27
C ASP A 149 -14.78 1.82 11.81
N ILE A 150 -14.94 0.53 11.52
CA ILE A 150 -14.96 -0.04 10.16
C ILE A 150 -16.05 0.66 9.30
N GLY A 151 -16.98 1.37 9.93
CA GLY A 151 -18.07 2.12 9.27
C GLY A 151 -17.76 3.55 8.86
N ARG A 152 -16.63 4.14 9.28
CA ARG A 152 -16.25 5.50 8.88
C ARG A 152 -15.01 5.49 8.00
N VAL A 153 -15.18 5.06 6.80
CA VAL A 153 -14.24 5.39 5.71
C VAL A 153 -14.38 6.89 5.48
N HIS A 154 -13.31 7.64 5.74
CA HIS A 154 -13.33 9.09 5.58
C HIS A 154 -13.70 9.43 4.12
N PRO A 155 -14.68 10.33 3.86
CA PRO A 155 -15.16 10.63 2.51
C PRO A 155 -14.08 11.10 1.53
N GLN A 156 -12.91 11.54 2.03
CA GLN A 156 -11.77 11.92 1.20
C GLN A 156 -11.01 10.70 0.63
N CYS A 157 -11.25 9.49 1.13
CA CYS A 157 -10.69 8.27 0.54
C CYS A 157 -11.51 7.77 -0.64
N PHE A 158 -12.78 8.15 -0.70
CA PHE A 158 -13.63 7.92 -1.86
C PHE A 158 -13.69 9.24 -2.63
N GLY A 159 -12.83 9.39 -3.62
CA GLY A 159 -13.10 10.39 -4.65
C GLY A 159 -14.54 10.12 -5.12
N THR A 160 -15.41 11.12 -5.01
CA THR A 160 -16.75 11.08 -5.57
C THR A 160 -16.65 10.59 -7.00
N VAL A 161 -17.07 9.35 -7.22
CA VAL A 161 -17.35 8.87 -8.57
C VAL A 161 -18.57 9.67 -9.01
N PRO A 162 -18.46 10.52 -10.06
CA PRO A 162 -19.65 11.19 -10.58
C PRO A 162 -20.60 10.10 -11.08
N CYS A 163 -21.85 10.22 -10.67
CA CYS A 163 -22.95 9.42 -11.17
C CYS A 163 -23.10 9.59 -12.68
#